data_dfed3d4cf7871436e98b8121b919bee4
#
_entry.id   dfed3d4cf7871436e98b8121b919bee4
#
_cell.length_a   1.000
_cell.length_b   1.000
_cell.length_c   1.000
_cell.angle_alpha   90.00
_cell.angle_beta   90.00
_cell.angle_gamma   90.00
#
_symmetry.space_group_name_H-M   'P 1'
#
loop_
_entity.id
_entity.type
_entity.pdbx_description
1 polymer ?
#
loop_
_entity_poly.entity_id
_entity_poly.type
_entity_poly.pdbx_seq_one_letter_code
_entity_poly.pdbx_strand_id
1 'polypeptide(L)' 'MTVKELIEVLEALNPDATVYITDNSGSTPLKDEDIFNARDGQSVDIDISVAALAYKVVQ' A
#
# COMPACT_ATOMS: atom_id res chain seq x y z
N MET A 1 -2.97 10.31 -8.91
CA MET A 1 -3.48 9.03 -9.45
C MET A 1 -4.80 8.70 -8.80
N THR A 2 -5.82 8.36 -9.58
CA THR A 2 -7.12 7.94 -9.05
C THR A 2 -7.14 6.43 -8.83
N VAL A 3 -8.16 5.96 -8.10
CA VAL A 3 -8.39 4.52 -7.93
C VAL A 3 -8.53 3.84 -9.29
N LYS A 4 -9.28 4.44 -10.20
CA LYS A 4 -9.47 3.90 -11.54
C LYS A 4 -8.14 3.76 -12.28
N GLU A 5 -7.30 4.77 -12.21
CA GLU A 5 -5.99 4.74 -12.86
C GLU A 5 -5.10 3.65 -12.25
N LEU A 6 -5.14 3.50 -10.93
CA LEU A 6 -4.36 2.45 -10.27
C LEU A 6 -4.82 1.06 -10.70
N ILE A 7 -6.13 0.85 -10.80
CA ILE A 7 -6.68 -0.42 -11.27
C ILE A 7 -6.15 -0.74 -12.67
N GLU A 8 -6.14 0.26 -13.56
CA GLU A 8 -5.66 0.08 -14.93
C GLU A 8 -4.19 -0.34 -14.98
N VAL A 9 -3.38 0.29 -14.13
CA VAL A 9 -1.96 -0.07 -14.05
C VAL A 9 -1.80 -1.51 -13.56
N LEU A 10 -2.53 -1.87 -12.51
CA LEU A 10 -2.42 -3.19 -11.91
C LEU A 10 -2.93 -4.29 -12.83
N GLU A 11 -3.95 -4.01 -13.62
CA GLU A 11 -4.50 -4.99 -14.58
C GLU A 11 -3.49 -5.42 -15.64
N ALA A 12 -2.51 -4.57 -15.93
CA ALA A 12 -1.46 -4.89 -16.90
C ALA A 12 -0.38 -5.80 -16.33
N LEU A 13 -0.44 -6.09 -15.04
CA LEU A 13 0.57 -6.87 -14.35
C LEU A 13 0.04 -8.27 -13.99
N ASN A 14 0.93 -9.13 -13.50
CA ASN A 14 0.54 -10.48 -13.11
C ASN A 14 -0.44 -10.43 -11.94
N PRO A 15 -1.68 -10.93 -12.11
CA PRO A 15 -2.69 -10.85 -11.04
C PRO A 15 -2.33 -11.70 -9.81
N ASP A 16 -1.46 -12.67 -9.96
CA ASP A 16 -1.04 -13.54 -8.85
C ASP A 16 0.19 -13.02 -8.13
N ALA A 17 0.77 -11.93 -8.61
CA ALA A 17 1.96 -11.37 -7.98
C ALA A 17 1.61 -10.67 -6.67
N THR A 18 2.52 -10.76 -5.70
CA THR A 18 2.36 -10.05 -4.43
C THR A 18 2.76 -8.59 -4.59
N VAL A 19 1.96 -7.70 -4.04
CA VAL A 19 2.26 -6.26 -4.06
C VAL A 19 3.08 -5.91 -2.83
N TYR A 20 4.20 -5.24 -3.04
CA TYR A 20 5.08 -4.77 -1.97
C TYR A 20 5.19 -3.27 -2.00
N ILE A 21 5.31 -2.68 -0.84
CA ILE A 21 5.74 -1.29 -0.70
C ILE A 21 7.22 -1.32 -0.33
N THR A 22 8.02 -0.63 -1.12
CA THR A 22 9.47 -0.68 -0.99
C THR A 22 10.01 0.72 -0.71
N ASP A 23 10.92 0.81 0.23
CA ASP A 23 11.64 2.04 0.53
C ASP A 23 13.12 1.71 0.79
N ASN A 24 13.85 2.68 1.33
CA ASN A 24 15.28 2.50 1.61
C ASN A 24 15.55 1.44 2.69
N SER A 25 14.54 1.14 3.50
CA SER A 25 14.67 0.18 4.59
C SER A 25 14.32 -1.23 4.18
N GLY A 26 13.72 -1.42 3.01
CA GLY A 26 13.32 -2.72 2.52
C GLY A 26 11.93 -2.74 1.93
N SER A 27 11.32 -3.91 1.88
CA SER A 27 10.02 -4.13 1.27
C SER A 27 9.05 -4.72 2.28
N THR A 28 7.81 -4.26 2.23
CA THR A 28 6.73 -4.76 3.09
C THR A 28 5.57 -5.19 2.21
N PRO A 29 5.04 -6.42 2.39
CA PRO A 29 3.87 -6.83 1.62
C PRO A 29 2.67 -5.95 1.98
N LEU A 30 1.96 -5.51 0.96
CA LEU A 30 0.75 -4.69 1.15
C LEU A 30 -0.41 -5.61 1.55
N LYS A 31 -1.14 -5.20 2.56
CA LYS A 31 -2.33 -5.92 3.02
C LYS A 31 -3.56 -5.07 2.77
N ASP A 32 -4.72 -5.71 2.66
CA ASP A 32 -5.97 -4.99 2.42
C ASP A 32 -6.29 -4.00 3.55
N GLU A 33 -5.91 -4.32 4.78
CA GLU A 33 -6.11 -3.43 5.92
C GLU A 33 -5.26 -2.17 5.87
N ASP A 34 -4.25 -2.13 5.00
CA ASP A 34 -3.40 -0.97 4.80
C ASP A 34 -4.03 0.05 3.85
N ILE A 35 -5.12 -0.32 3.20
CA ILE A 35 -5.79 0.50 2.19
C ILE A 35 -7.14 0.92 2.73
N PHE A 36 -7.38 2.22 2.82
CA PHE A 36 -8.64 2.70 3.36
C PHE A 36 -9.01 4.07 2.79
N ASN A 37 -10.30 4.38 2.89
CA ASN A 37 -10.82 5.68 2.50
C ASN A 37 -10.50 6.71 3.56
N ALA A 38 -10.10 7.90 3.12
CA ALA A 38 -10.01 9.04 4.02
C ALA A 38 -11.41 9.42 4.52
N ARG A 39 -11.46 10.21 5.60
CA ARG A 39 -12.72 10.60 6.24
C ARG A 39 -13.71 11.28 5.31
N ASP A 40 -13.19 12.05 4.36
CA ASP A 40 -14.03 12.80 3.42
C ASP A 40 -14.54 11.95 2.26
N GLY A 41 -14.08 10.72 2.15
CA GLY A 41 -14.45 9.82 1.07
C GLY A 41 -13.88 10.20 -0.29
N GLN A 42 -13.04 11.22 -0.34
CA GLN A 42 -12.47 11.73 -1.58
C GLN A 42 -11.09 11.17 -1.89
N SER A 43 -10.49 10.53 -0.91
CA SER A 43 -9.13 10.02 -1.04
C SER A 43 -9.04 8.59 -0.54
N VAL A 44 -8.14 7.83 -1.12
CA VAL A 44 -7.78 6.50 -0.63
C VAL A 44 -6.33 6.57 -0.20
N ASP A 45 -6.07 6.10 1.01
CA ASP A 45 -4.72 6.08 1.56
C ASP A 45 -4.21 4.65 1.65
N ILE A 46 -2.94 4.49 1.30
CA ILE A 46 -2.21 3.24 1.54
C ILE A 46 -1.20 3.57 2.62
N ASP A 47 -1.45 3.09 3.83
CA ASP A 47 -0.66 3.46 4.99
C ASP A 47 -0.06 2.23 5.66
N ILE A 48 1.23 2.08 5.51
CA ILE A 48 1.99 1.00 6.14
C ILE A 48 2.80 1.50 7.33
N SER A 49 2.52 2.73 7.77
CA SER A 49 3.31 3.37 8.82
C SER A 49 3.29 2.59 10.14
N VAL A 50 2.19 1.92 10.43
CA VAL A 50 2.09 1.12 11.65
C VAL A 50 3.11 -0.02 11.62
N ALA A 51 3.19 -0.75 10.53
CA ALA A 51 4.17 -1.82 10.38
C ALA A 51 5.60 -1.27 10.39
N ALA A 52 5.81 -0.16 9.69
CA ALA A 52 7.11 0.49 9.66
C ALA A 52 7.54 1.00 11.03
N LEU A 53 6.59 1.58 11.79
CA LEU A 53 6.88 2.03 13.15
C LEU A 53 7.21 0.87 14.07
N ALA A 54 6.46 -0.22 13.98
CA ALA A 54 6.72 -1.40 14.79
C ALA A 54 8.11 -1.95 14.50
N TYR A 55 8.48 -2.00 13.25
CA TYR A 55 9.80 -2.44 12.83
C TYR A 55 10.90 -1.54 13.39
N LYS A 56 10.70 -0.23 13.27
CA LYS A 56 11.69 0.74 13.75
C LYS A 56 11.83 0.72 15.27
N VAL A 57 10.74 0.48 15.98
CA VAL A 57 10.78 0.41 17.44
C VAL A 57 11.60 -0.79 17.90
N VAL A 58 11.49 -1.89 17.18
CA VAL A 58 12.25 -3.10 17.50
C VAL A 58 13.74 -2.90 17.22
N GLN A 59 14.04 -2.08 16.26
CA GLN A 59 15.42 -1.77 15.92
C GLN A 59 16.06 -0.83 16.95
#